data_25d16c9f6fc3abbadd588488bd23cf7a
#
_entry.id   25d16c9f6fc3abbadd588488bd23cf7a
#
_cell.length_a   1.000
_cell.length_b   1.000
_cell.length_c   1.000
_cell.angle_alpha   90.00
_cell.angle_beta   90.00
_cell.angle_gamma   90.00
#
_symmetry.space_group_name_H-M   'P 1'
#
loop_
_entity.id
_entity.type
_entity.pdbx_description
1 polymer ?
#
loop_
_entity_poly.entity_id
_entity_poly.type
_entity_poly.pdbx_seq_one_letter_code
_entity_poly.pdbx_strand_id
1 'polypeptide(L)'
;MDIKINGITVGNDAPFVLFGGINVLEDLDSTLQTCAHYVEVTRKLGIPYIFKASFDKANRSSIHSYRGVGLEEGLKIFEKVKAEFGIPVITDVHEPYQCQPVAEVCDVIQLPAFLARQTDLVVAMAKTGNVVNIKKPQFLSPSQMKNIVEKFREAGNGKLILCERGSSFGYDNLIVDMLGFGVMKQTCDNLPVIFDVTHSLQTRESGSAASGGRRSQALDLALSGMAVRIAGLFLESHPDPKLAKCDGPSALPLHLLEDFLIRVKALDDLIKSQPVLTIE
;
A
#
# COMPACT_ATOMS: atom_id res chain seq x y z
N MET A 1 -1.44 18.13 4.93
CA MET A 1 -0.98 17.61 6.24
C MET A 1 0.06 16.53 5.97
N ASP A 2 1.21 16.54 6.65
CA ASP A 2 2.28 15.55 6.42
C ASP A 2 2.38 14.58 7.59
N ILE A 3 2.68 13.32 7.29
CA ILE A 3 2.93 12.28 8.28
C ILE A 3 4.42 11.95 8.28
N LYS A 4 5.01 11.78 9.47
CA LYS A 4 6.41 11.40 9.63
C LYS A 4 6.52 9.92 10.03
N ILE A 5 7.39 9.18 9.33
CA ILE A 5 7.68 7.76 9.60
C ILE A 5 9.21 7.61 9.60
N ASN A 6 9.82 7.45 10.77
CA ASN A 6 11.28 7.29 10.91
C ASN A 6 12.11 8.29 10.07
N GLY A 7 11.73 9.58 10.11
CA GLY A 7 12.38 10.65 9.35
C GLY A 7 11.88 10.83 7.92
N ILE A 8 11.15 9.87 7.35
CA ILE A 8 10.52 10.01 6.03
C ILE A 8 9.27 10.88 6.14
N THR A 9 9.16 11.88 5.25
CA THR A 9 7.94 12.71 5.14
C THR A 9 7.01 12.12 4.09
N VAL A 10 5.79 11.78 4.50
CA VAL A 10 4.71 11.35 3.62
C VAL A 10 3.72 12.50 3.49
N GLY A 11 3.67 13.14 2.34
CA GLY A 11 2.82 14.32 2.09
C GLY A 11 2.54 14.50 0.61
N ASN A 12 1.38 15.08 0.27
CA ASN A 12 0.96 15.21 -1.13
C ASN A 12 1.85 16.14 -1.96
N ASP A 13 2.57 17.07 -1.30
CA ASP A 13 3.49 18.01 -1.94
C ASP A 13 4.97 17.65 -1.73
N ALA A 14 5.27 16.66 -0.88
CA ALA A 14 6.62 16.12 -0.69
C ALA A 14 6.97 15.12 -1.82
N PRO A 15 8.27 14.83 -2.07
CA PRO A 15 8.66 13.73 -2.95
C PRO A 15 7.92 12.45 -2.59
N PHE A 16 7.46 11.70 -3.60
CA PHE A 16 6.67 10.51 -3.32
C PHE A 16 7.46 9.47 -2.50
N VAL A 17 6.76 8.75 -1.64
CA VAL A 17 7.31 7.63 -0.89
C VAL A 17 6.88 6.32 -1.55
N LEU A 18 7.82 5.40 -1.73
CA LEU A 18 7.50 4.06 -2.21
C LEU A 18 7.16 3.13 -1.03
N PHE A 19 5.92 2.64 -1.00
CA PHE A 19 5.50 1.52 -0.16
C PHE A 19 5.55 0.27 -1.04
N GLY A 20 6.67 -0.44 -1.01
CA GLY A 20 6.94 -1.50 -1.96
C GLY A 20 7.48 -2.77 -1.31
N GLY A 21 7.32 -3.90 -1.99
CA GLY A 21 7.84 -5.17 -1.52
C GLY A 21 7.13 -6.36 -2.14
N ILE A 22 6.92 -7.40 -1.34
CA ILE A 22 6.27 -8.63 -1.76
C ILE A 22 4.82 -8.67 -1.28
N ASN A 23 3.99 -9.41 -2.00
CA ASN A 23 2.57 -9.54 -1.66
C ASN A 23 2.37 -10.25 -0.31
N VAL A 24 3.04 -11.38 -0.11
CA VAL A 24 2.97 -12.21 1.08
C VAL A 24 4.36 -12.75 1.42
N LEU A 25 4.68 -12.83 2.71
CA LEU A 25 5.91 -13.49 3.18
C LEU A 25 5.86 -14.98 2.83
N GLU A 26 6.88 -15.46 2.09
CA GLU A 26 7.01 -16.85 1.71
C GLU A 26 8.07 -17.55 2.57
N ASP A 27 9.22 -16.93 2.72
CA ASP A 27 10.33 -17.33 3.58
C ASP A 27 11.26 -16.13 3.85
N LEU A 28 12.22 -16.29 4.78
CA LEU A 28 13.16 -15.23 5.16
C LEU A 28 14.10 -14.86 4.01
N ASP A 29 14.71 -15.85 3.35
CA ASP A 29 15.78 -15.61 2.37
C ASP A 29 15.25 -14.87 1.14
N SER A 30 14.13 -15.31 0.57
CA SER A 30 13.49 -14.65 -0.55
C SER A 30 13.01 -13.24 -0.19
N THR A 31 12.56 -13.05 1.05
CA THR A 31 12.16 -11.74 1.57
C THR A 31 13.35 -10.79 1.65
N LEU A 32 14.47 -11.21 2.23
CA LEU A 32 15.68 -10.39 2.33
C LEU A 32 16.26 -10.06 0.96
N GLN A 33 16.33 -11.02 0.03
CA GLN A 33 16.80 -10.79 -1.33
C GLN A 33 15.94 -9.75 -2.07
N THR A 34 14.62 -9.87 -1.98
CA THR A 34 13.71 -8.90 -2.61
C THR A 34 13.83 -7.53 -1.97
N CYS A 35 13.90 -7.46 -0.63
CA CYS A 35 14.08 -6.22 0.09
C CYS A 35 15.41 -5.54 -0.27
N ALA A 36 16.52 -6.29 -0.36
CA ALA A 36 17.82 -5.78 -0.77
C ALA A 36 17.77 -5.09 -2.13
N HIS A 37 17.09 -5.71 -3.10
CA HIS A 37 16.91 -5.14 -4.44
C HIS A 37 16.12 -3.81 -4.40
N TYR A 38 15.02 -3.77 -3.63
CA TYR A 38 14.26 -2.52 -3.43
C TYR A 38 15.13 -1.43 -2.79
N VAL A 39 15.90 -1.77 -1.77
CA VAL A 39 16.79 -0.84 -1.06
C VAL A 39 17.87 -0.30 -1.99
N GLU A 40 18.49 -1.16 -2.81
CA GLU A 40 19.50 -0.76 -3.81
C GLU A 40 18.92 0.25 -4.80
N VAL A 41 17.80 -0.11 -5.45
CA VAL A 41 17.16 0.74 -6.46
C VAL A 41 16.67 2.06 -5.87
N THR A 42 16.00 2.03 -4.73
CA THR A 42 15.45 3.26 -4.11
C THR A 42 16.55 4.19 -3.61
N ARG A 43 17.63 3.66 -3.04
CA ARG A 43 18.82 4.47 -2.65
C ARG A 43 19.47 5.12 -3.86
N LYS A 44 19.68 4.35 -4.92
CA LYS A 44 20.25 4.85 -6.20
C LYS A 44 19.42 6.01 -6.77
N LEU A 45 18.11 5.93 -6.71
CA LEU A 45 17.18 6.93 -7.24
C LEU A 45 16.83 8.05 -6.24
N GLY A 46 17.26 7.95 -4.99
CA GLY A 46 16.91 8.90 -3.93
C GLY A 46 15.41 8.88 -3.57
N ILE A 47 14.75 7.75 -3.69
CA ILE A 47 13.32 7.57 -3.37
C ILE A 47 13.18 7.11 -1.92
N PRO A 48 12.43 7.83 -1.05
CA PRO A 48 12.11 7.36 0.29
C PRO A 48 11.31 6.05 0.22
N TYR A 49 11.68 5.07 1.05
CA TYR A 49 11.19 3.71 0.91
C TYR A 49 10.73 3.10 2.23
N ILE A 50 9.61 2.38 2.19
CA ILE A 50 9.03 1.61 3.27
C ILE A 50 8.73 0.21 2.72
N PHE A 51 9.32 -0.83 3.36
CA PHE A 51 9.13 -2.21 2.92
C PHE A 51 7.75 -2.73 3.31
N LYS A 52 7.01 -3.27 2.32
CA LYS A 52 5.68 -3.87 2.52
C LYS A 52 5.70 -5.38 2.27
N ALA A 53 5.12 -6.10 3.21
CA ALA A 53 4.72 -7.49 3.01
C ALA A 53 3.52 -7.82 3.92
N SER A 54 2.82 -8.93 3.64
CA SER A 54 1.78 -9.45 4.54
C SER A 54 2.25 -10.75 5.18
N PHE A 55 2.06 -10.90 6.49
CA PHE A 55 2.33 -12.16 7.18
C PHE A 55 1.21 -13.18 6.98
N ASP A 56 0.01 -12.72 6.64
CA ASP A 56 -1.16 -13.53 6.34
C ASP A 56 -2.03 -12.87 5.26
N LYS A 57 -2.61 -13.65 4.39
CA LYS A 57 -3.65 -13.26 3.44
C LYS A 57 -4.97 -13.86 3.89
N ALA A 58 -5.64 -13.20 4.84
CA ALA A 58 -6.85 -13.70 5.49
C ALA A 58 -8.08 -13.76 4.56
N ASN A 59 -8.04 -13.10 3.40
CA ASN A 59 -9.16 -12.92 2.46
C ASN A 59 -9.06 -13.74 1.18
N ARG A 60 -8.37 -14.89 1.21
CA ARG A 60 -8.23 -15.77 0.04
C ARG A 60 -9.56 -16.32 -0.43
N SER A 61 -9.72 -16.47 -1.76
CA SER A 61 -10.94 -17.05 -2.36
C SER A 61 -11.11 -18.54 -2.08
N SER A 62 -10.02 -19.27 -1.79
CA SER A 62 -10.05 -20.69 -1.43
C SER A 62 -9.37 -20.91 -0.09
N ILE A 63 -9.94 -21.78 0.75
CA ILE A 63 -9.35 -22.20 2.02
C ILE A 63 -8.04 -22.97 1.85
N HIS A 64 -7.77 -23.50 0.65
CA HIS A 64 -6.55 -24.22 0.32
C HIS A 64 -5.44 -23.32 -0.21
N SER A 65 -5.71 -22.03 -0.45
CA SER A 65 -4.70 -21.09 -0.94
C SER A 65 -3.67 -20.79 0.15
N TYR A 66 -2.41 -20.55 -0.29
CA TYR A 66 -1.35 -20.15 0.60
C TYR A 66 -1.72 -18.82 1.31
N ARG A 67 -1.58 -18.80 2.63
CA ARG A 67 -1.95 -17.66 3.45
C ARG A 67 -0.77 -16.82 3.91
N GLY A 68 0.40 -17.39 4.02
CA GLY A 68 1.59 -16.73 4.58
C GLY A 68 2.21 -17.55 5.70
N VAL A 69 3.21 -16.96 6.37
CA VAL A 69 3.98 -17.58 7.47
C VAL A 69 3.31 -17.45 8.84
N GLY A 70 2.25 -16.64 8.93
CA GLY A 70 1.57 -16.34 10.19
C GLY A 70 2.21 -15.20 10.98
N LEU A 71 1.53 -14.76 12.06
CA LEU A 71 1.89 -13.55 12.79
C LEU A 71 3.29 -13.64 13.43
N GLU A 72 3.55 -14.67 14.23
CA GLU A 72 4.80 -14.76 15.00
C GLU A 72 6.04 -14.82 14.12
N GLU A 73 6.02 -15.66 13.09
CA GLU A 73 7.15 -15.78 12.17
C GLU A 73 7.27 -14.53 11.29
N GLY A 74 6.13 -13.96 10.88
CA GLY A 74 6.13 -12.72 10.11
C GLY A 74 6.77 -11.57 10.85
N LEU A 75 6.51 -11.41 12.15
CA LEU A 75 7.14 -10.36 12.97
C LEU A 75 8.65 -10.55 13.07
N LYS A 76 9.14 -11.77 13.27
CA LYS A 76 10.58 -12.06 13.27
C LYS A 76 11.25 -11.72 11.93
N ILE A 77 10.58 -11.99 10.82
CA ILE A 77 11.06 -11.61 9.48
C ILE A 77 11.15 -10.07 9.37
N PHE A 78 10.12 -9.33 9.80
CA PHE A 78 10.16 -7.86 9.78
C PHE A 78 11.27 -7.28 10.67
N GLU A 79 11.50 -7.86 11.85
CA GLU A 79 12.64 -7.48 12.71
C GLU A 79 13.98 -7.67 12.00
N LYS A 80 14.16 -8.79 11.28
CA LYS A 80 15.36 -9.06 10.48
C LYS A 80 15.53 -8.04 9.36
N VAL A 81 14.46 -7.72 8.62
CA VAL A 81 14.47 -6.68 7.57
C VAL A 81 14.90 -5.33 8.16
N LYS A 82 14.34 -4.93 9.29
CA LYS A 82 14.70 -3.66 9.96
C LYS A 82 16.15 -3.66 10.44
N ALA A 83 16.61 -4.76 11.02
CA ALA A 83 17.98 -4.89 11.52
C ALA A 83 19.03 -4.84 10.39
N GLU A 84 18.73 -5.47 9.25
CA GLU A 84 19.67 -5.57 8.13
C GLU A 84 19.72 -4.31 7.28
N PHE A 85 18.56 -3.70 6.98
CA PHE A 85 18.48 -2.59 6.01
C PHE A 85 18.28 -1.21 6.64
N GLY A 86 17.87 -1.14 7.92
CA GLY A 86 17.62 0.13 8.62
C GLY A 86 16.45 0.93 8.04
N ILE A 87 15.43 0.25 7.48
CA ILE A 87 14.28 0.87 6.84
C ILE A 87 12.99 0.62 7.63
N PRO A 88 11.98 1.51 7.52
CA PRO A 88 10.68 1.25 8.10
C PRO A 88 9.93 0.15 7.34
N VAL A 89 9.03 -0.52 8.06
CA VAL A 89 8.22 -1.62 7.51
C VAL A 89 6.73 -1.40 7.75
N ILE A 90 5.91 -1.95 6.85
CA ILE A 90 4.45 -1.93 6.91
C ILE A 90 3.88 -3.33 6.68
N THR A 91 2.90 -3.72 7.48
CA THR A 91 2.09 -4.94 7.25
C THR A 91 0.61 -4.68 7.54
N ASP A 92 -0.26 -5.51 6.99
CA ASP A 92 -1.70 -5.48 7.25
C ASP A 92 -2.08 -6.37 8.45
N VAL A 93 -3.13 -5.95 9.17
CA VAL A 93 -3.75 -6.69 10.26
C VAL A 93 -5.21 -7.03 9.93
N HIS A 94 -5.71 -8.14 10.45
CA HIS A 94 -7.04 -8.65 10.10
C HIS A 94 -7.95 -8.78 11.32
N GLU A 95 -7.37 -8.91 12.51
CA GLU A 95 -8.06 -9.10 13.77
C GLU A 95 -7.55 -8.12 14.84
N PRO A 96 -8.42 -7.66 15.77
CA PRO A 96 -8.03 -6.69 16.79
C PRO A 96 -6.81 -7.10 17.63
N TYR A 97 -6.68 -8.40 17.97
CA TYR A 97 -5.56 -8.90 18.79
C TYR A 97 -4.20 -8.82 18.11
N GLN A 98 -4.16 -8.70 16.78
CA GLN A 98 -2.91 -8.57 16.00
C GLN A 98 -2.33 -7.16 16.06
N CYS A 99 -3.17 -6.15 16.35
CA CYS A 99 -2.78 -4.74 16.22
C CYS A 99 -1.61 -4.38 17.12
N GLN A 100 -1.65 -4.76 18.38
CA GLN A 100 -0.61 -4.39 19.34
C GLN A 100 0.73 -5.09 19.05
N PRO A 101 0.81 -6.42 18.86
CA PRO A 101 2.07 -7.07 18.48
C PRO A 101 2.68 -6.53 17.17
N VAL A 102 1.84 -6.24 16.18
CA VAL A 102 2.31 -5.65 14.91
C VAL A 102 2.85 -4.23 15.13
N ALA A 103 2.21 -3.43 15.97
CA ALA A 103 2.63 -2.07 16.27
C ALA A 103 3.98 -1.97 16.98
N GLU A 104 4.38 -3.00 17.72
CA GLU A 104 5.67 -3.07 18.40
C GLU A 104 6.84 -3.28 17.43
N VAL A 105 6.59 -3.90 16.28
CA VAL A 105 7.61 -4.21 15.28
C VAL A 105 7.52 -3.30 14.06
N CYS A 106 6.31 -3.11 13.53
CA CYS A 106 6.08 -2.38 12.28
C CYS A 106 5.82 -0.89 12.52
N ASP A 107 6.36 -0.05 11.66
CA ASP A 107 6.26 1.41 11.75
C ASP A 107 4.92 1.94 11.22
N VAL A 108 4.29 1.16 10.34
CA VAL A 108 2.97 1.46 9.78
C VAL A 108 2.11 0.20 9.84
N ILE A 109 0.85 0.36 10.25
CA ILE A 109 -0.15 -0.71 10.22
C ILE A 109 -1.13 -0.46 9.09
N GLN A 110 -1.39 -1.46 8.26
CA GLN A 110 -2.35 -1.32 7.17
C GLN A 110 -3.71 -1.90 7.54
N LEU A 111 -4.76 -1.11 7.33
CA LEU A 111 -6.16 -1.53 7.38
C LEU A 111 -6.58 -2.04 5.99
N PRO A 112 -6.91 -3.34 5.84
CA PRO A 112 -7.36 -3.90 4.58
C PRO A 112 -8.68 -3.30 4.09
N ALA A 113 -8.84 -3.19 2.77
CA ALA A 113 -10.02 -2.59 2.15
C ALA A 113 -11.33 -3.23 2.59
N PHE A 114 -11.40 -4.57 2.62
CA PHE A 114 -12.62 -5.27 3.02
C PHE A 114 -12.99 -5.07 4.50
N LEU A 115 -12.02 -4.75 5.35
CA LEU A 115 -12.19 -4.60 6.79
C LEU A 115 -12.29 -3.13 7.24
N ALA A 116 -12.22 -2.19 6.32
CA ALA A 116 -12.13 -0.76 6.65
C ALA A 116 -13.36 -0.19 7.39
N ARG A 117 -14.50 -0.90 7.37
CA ARG A 117 -15.70 -0.53 8.13
C ARG A 117 -15.84 -1.23 9.47
N GLN A 118 -14.98 -2.20 9.81
CA GLN A 118 -15.03 -2.96 11.06
C GLN A 118 -14.59 -2.09 12.25
N THR A 119 -15.55 -1.64 13.04
CA THR A 119 -15.30 -0.64 14.08
C THR A 119 -14.32 -1.13 15.15
N ASP A 120 -14.45 -2.38 15.61
CA ASP A 120 -13.56 -2.92 16.64
C ASP A 120 -12.11 -3.01 16.16
N LEU A 121 -11.89 -3.39 14.89
CA LEU A 121 -10.54 -3.39 14.29
C LEU A 121 -9.98 -1.97 14.17
N VAL A 122 -10.79 -1.01 13.69
CA VAL A 122 -10.41 0.40 13.58
C VAL A 122 -9.99 0.96 14.95
N VAL A 123 -10.78 0.71 15.98
CA VAL A 123 -10.50 1.16 17.36
C VAL A 123 -9.24 0.50 17.92
N ALA A 124 -9.05 -0.81 17.69
CA ALA A 124 -7.84 -1.51 18.11
C ALA A 124 -6.59 -0.95 17.43
N MET A 125 -6.64 -0.71 16.11
CA MET A 125 -5.55 -0.07 15.38
C MET A 125 -5.26 1.35 15.88
N ALA A 126 -6.30 2.16 16.09
CA ALA A 126 -6.16 3.53 16.59
C ALA A 126 -5.44 3.58 17.94
N LYS A 127 -5.77 2.67 18.85
CA LYS A 127 -5.17 2.58 20.20
C LYS A 127 -3.68 2.27 20.20
N THR A 128 -3.13 1.72 19.13
CA THR A 128 -1.67 1.50 19.03
C THR A 128 -0.88 2.81 18.92
N GLY A 129 -1.52 3.89 18.43
CA GLY A 129 -0.87 5.17 18.18
C GLY A 129 0.12 5.19 17.00
N ASN A 130 0.26 4.08 16.26
CA ASN A 130 1.10 4.00 15.05
C ASN A 130 0.45 4.74 13.87
N VAL A 131 1.26 4.99 12.85
CA VAL A 131 0.74 5.45 11.55
C VAL A 131 -0.11 4.34 10.94
N VAL A 132 -1.28 4.71 10.42
CA VAL A 132 -2.20 3.76 9.78
C VAL A 132 -2.36 4.09 8.30
N ASN A 133 -2.11 3.10 7.44
CA ASN A 133 -2.46 3.14 6.02
C ASN A 133 -3.84 2.52 5.81
N ILE A 134 -4.80 3.32 5.35
CA ILE A 134 -6.20 2.89 5.14
C ILE A 134 -6.41 2.58 3.67
N LYS A 135 -6.56 1.31 3.32
CA LYS A 135 -6.95 0.91 1.95
C LYS A 135 -8.41 1.28 1.70
N LYS A 136 -8.67 2.09 0.67
CA LYS A 136 -10.04 2.45 0.29
C LYS A 136 -10.81 1.19 -0.13
N PRO A 137 -11.96 0.88 0.51
CA PRO A 137 -12.84 -0.18 0.02
C PRO A 137 -13.29 0.06 -1.42
N GLN A 138 -13.35 -1.01 -2.20
CA GLN A 138 -13.79 -0.94 -3.59
C GLN A 138 -15.25 -0.51 -3.74
N PHE A 139 -16.05 -0.73 -2.70
CA PHE A 139 -17.49 -0.43 -2.64
C PHE A 139 -17.80 0.94 -2.02
N LEU A 140 -16.79 1.69 -1.54
CA LEU A 140 -16.97 3.05 -1.02
C LEU A 140 -16.56 4.10 -2.06
N SER A 141 -17.33 5.18 -2.12
CA SER A 141 -16.91 6.38 -2.85
C SER A 141 -15.73 7.06 -2.15
N PRO A 142 -14.91 7.82 -2.88
CA PRO A 142 -13.80 8.58 -2.31
C PRO A 142 -14.21 9.47 -1.13
N SER A 143 -15.37 10.13 -1.19
CA SER A 143 -15.89 10.99 -0.12
C SER A 143 -16.27 10.24 1.17
N GLN A 144 -16.68 8.97 1.06
CA GLN A 144 -17.02 8.15 2.23
C GLN A 144 -15.79 7.72 3.04
N MET A 145 -14.57 7.93 2.54
CA MET A 145 -13.35 7.70 3.32
C MET A 145 -13.31 8.60 4.57
N LYS A 146 -13.96 9.75 4.54
CA LYS A 146 -14.11 10.63 5.69
C LYS A 146 -14.67 9.89 6.92
N ASN A 147 -15.67 9.05 6.74
CA ASN A 147 -16.29 8.32 7.86
C ASN A 147 -15.30 7.37 8.57
N ILE A 148 -14.36 6.79 7.82
CA ILE A 148 -13.33 5.92 8.41
C ILE A 148 -12.28 6.78 9.13
N VAL A 149 -11.88 7.89 8.53
CA VAL A 149 -10.96 8.85 9.14
C VAL A 149 -11.51 9.38 10.46
N GLU A 150 -12.80 9.74 10.51
CA GLU A 150 -13.47 10.19 11.73
C GLU A 150 -13.45 9.14 12.83
N LYS A 151 -13.74 7.86 12.50
CA LYS A 151 -13.63 6.76 13.50
C LYS A 151 -12.23 6.66 14.11
N PHE A 152 -11.18 6.79 13.30
CA PHE A 152 -9.80 6.77 13.82
C PHE A 152 -9.53 7.96 14.72
N ARG A 153 -9.96 9.16 14.34
CA ARG A 153 -9.78 10.39 15.12
C ARG A 153 -10.53 10.35 16.44
N GLU A 154 -11.78 9.92 16.43
CA GLU A 154 -12.59 9.72 17.63
C GLU A 154 -12.00 8.67 18.57
N ALA A 155 -11.34 7.65 18.00
CA ALA A 155 -10.58 6.65 18.77
C ALA A 155 -9.19 7.12 19.21
N GLY A 156 -8.80 8.38 18.91
CA GLY A 156 -7.58 9.05 19.39
C GLY A 156 -6.38 8.98 18.45
N ASN A 157 -6.53 8.57 17.17
CA ASN A 157 -5.43 8.52 16.22
C ASN A 157 -5.71 9.30 14.93
N GLY A 158 -4.90 10.35 14.69
CA GLY A 158 -4.94 11.16 13.47
C GLY A 158 -3.76 10.92 12.52
N LYS A 159 -2.86 9.97 12.79
CA LYS A 159 -1.70 9.65 11.94
C LYS A 159 -2.12 8.71 10.81
N LEU A 160 -2.80 9.24 9.81
CA LEU A 160 -3.49 8.47 8.78
C LEU A 160 -2.95 8.75 7.39
N ILE A 161 -2.84 7.70 6.57
CA ILE A 161 -2.54 7.74 5.15
C ILE A 161 -3.69 7.04 4.43
N LEU A 162 -4.22 7.66 3.38
CA LEU A 162 -5.28 7.08 2.56
C LEU A 162 -4.66 6.38 1.35
N CYS A 163 -5.17 5.21 0.99
CA CYS A 163 -4.65 4.44 -0.13
C CYS A 163 -5.76 4.11 -1.12
N GLU A 164 -5.73 4.76 -2.30
CA GLU A 164 -6.59 4.38 -3.42
C GLU A 164 -6.15 3.02 -3.97
N ARG A 165 -7.12 2.18 -4.35
CA ARG A 165 -6.87 0.85 -4.91
C ARG A 165 -7.94 0.37 -5.90
N GLY A 166 -8.68 1.31 -6.46
CA GLY A 166 -9.76 1.05 -7.39
C GLY A 166 -11.13 0.91 -6.72
N SER A 167 -12.14 1.08 -7.52
CA SER A 167 -13.55 0.90 -7.20
C SER A 167 -14.16 -0.19 -8.07
N SER A 168 -15.12 -0.94 -7.54
CA SER A 168 -15.86 -1.94 -8.31
C SER A 168 -16.63 -1.28 -9.45
N PHE A 169 -16.48 -1.84 -10.64
CA PHE A 169 -17.19 -1.43 -11.85
C PHE A 169 -17.82 -2.66 -12.51
N GLY A 170 -19.12 -2.83 -12.34
CA GLY A 170 -19.77 -4.11 -12.58
C GLY A 170 -19.38 -5.14 -11.51
N TYR A 171 -19.33 -6.42 -11.89
CA TYR A 171 -19.09 -7.52 -10.93
C TYR A 171 -17.60 -7.86 -10.74
N ASP A 172 -16.83 -7.92 -11.83
CA ASP A 172 -15.51 -8.56 -11.86
C ASP A 172 -14.38 -7.60 -12.19
N ASN A 173 -14.67 -6.32 -12.43
CA ASN A 173 -13.70 -5.34 -12.85
C ASN A 173 -13.51 -4.22 -11.83
N LEU A 174 -12.32 -3.61 -11.87
CA LEU A 174 -11.97 -2.42 -11.09
C LEU A 174 -11.61 -1.28 -12.04
N ILE A 175 -12.01 -0.07 -11.66
CA ILE A 175 -11.56 1.17 -12.28
C ILE A 175 -10.94 2.06 -11.20
N VAL A 176 -10.06 2.97 -11.62
CA VAL A 176 -9.56 4.04 -10.75
C VAL A 176 -10.13 5.35 -11.24
N ASP A 177 -10.88 6.01 -10.36
CA ASP A 177 -11.36 7.36 -10.60
C ASP A 177 -10.25 8.36 -10.26
N MET A 178 -9.63 8.96 -11.27
CA MET A 178 -8.55 9.94 -11.08
C MET A 178 -9.02 11.21 -10.34
N LEU A 179 -10.29 11.57 -10.45
CA LEU A 179 -10.87 12.69 -9.69
C LEU A 179 -11.06 12.33 -8.22
N GLY A 180 -11.19 11.05 -7.90
CA GLY A 180 -11.34 10.52 -6.55
C GLY A 180 -10.18 10.87 -5.62
N PHE A 181 -8.95 11.02 -6.13
CA PHE A 181 -7.80 11.47 -5.35
C PHE A 181 -8.02 12.90 -4.80
N GLY A 182 -8.50 13.81 -5.64
CA GLY A 182 -8.85 15.18 -5.23
C GLY A 182 -9.97 15.20 -4.20
N VAL A 183 -11.01 14.38 -4.41
CA VAL A 183 -12.12 14.25 -3.46
C VAL A 183 -11.65 13.77 -2.09
N MET A 184 -10.79 12.73 -2.04
CA MET A 184 -10.24 12.25 -0.76
C MET A 184 -9.41 13.32 -0.05
N LYS A 185 -8.55 14.06 -0.76
CA LYS A 185 -7.77 15.17 -0.19
C LYS A 185 -8.70 16.23 0.40
N GLN A 186 -9.70 16.67 -0.37
CA GLN A 186 -10.61 17.72 0.04
C GLN A 186 -11.46 17.31 1.25
N THR A 187 -11.99 16.09 1.26
CA THR A 187 -12.94 15.64 2.30
C THR A 187 -12.25 15.11 3.56
N CYS A 188 -10.94 14.82 3.51
CA CYS A 188 -10.16 14.25 4.61
C CYS A 188 -9.01 15.19 5.06
N ASP A 189 -9.20 16.52 5.00
CA ASP A 189 -8.27 17.53 5.51
C ASP A 189 -6.85 17.44 4.93
N ASN A 190 -6.76 17.14 3.65
CA ASN A 190 -5.52 16.98 2.91
C ASN A 190 -4.56 15.94 3.52
N LEU A 191 -5.11 14.86 4.12
CA LEU A 191 -4.31 13.71 4.52
C LEU A 191 -3.49 13.18 3.31
N PRO A 192 -2.30 12.62 3.55
CA PRO A 192 -1.52 12.01 2.48
C PRO A 192 -2.33 10.92 1.76
N VAL A 193 -2.36 10.98 0.44
CA VAL A 193 -2.99 9.95 -0.40
C VAL A 193 -1.91 9.22 -1.18
N ILE A 194 -1.85 7.90 -1.01
CA ILE A 194 -1.00 7.01 -1.80
C ILE A 194 -1.84 6.18 -2.75
N PHE A 195 -1.20 5.63 -3.77
CA PHE A 195 -1.88 4.86 -4.80
C PHE A 195 -1.35 3.43 -4.90
N ASP A 196 -2.23 2.46 -4.71
CA ASP A 196 -1.96 1.04 -4.90
C ASP A 196 -2.22 0.62 -6.35
N VAL A 197 -1.18 0.62 -7.13
CA VAL A 197 -1.23 0.25 -8.54
C VAL A 197 -1.48 -1.25 -8.70
N THR A 198 -0.81 -2.08 -7.90
CA THR A 198 -0.89 -3.54 -8.01
C THR A 198 -2.31 -4.06 -7.85
N HIS A 199 -2.98 -3.65 -6.77
CA HIS A 199 -4.33 -4.14 -6.48
C HIS A 199 -5.43 -3.47 -7.30
N SER A 200 -5.17 -2.30 -7.87
CA SER A 200 -6.10 -1.66 -8.83
C SER A 200 -6.16 -2.41 -10.18
N LEU A 201 -5.16 -3.24 -10.45
CA LEU A 201 -5.08 -4.04 -11.68
C LEU A 201 -5.65 -5.46 -11.54
N GLN A 202 -6.10 -5.84 -10.34
CA GLN A 202 -6.72 -7.14 -10.14
C GLN A 202 -7.99 -7.30 -10.95
N THR A 203 -8.19 -8.48 -11.51
CA THR A 203 -9.44 -8.92 -12.11
C THR A 203 -9.95 -10.14 -11.36
N ARG A 204 -11.25 -10.35 -11.38
CA ARG A 204 -11.87 -11.54 -10.77
C ARG A 204 -12.48 -12.38 -11.87
N GLU A 205 -12.14 -13.66 -11.87
CA GLU A 205 -12.73 -14.65 -12.77
C GLU A 205 -13.46 -15.68 -11.94
N SER A 206 -14.69 -15.97 -12.31
CA SER A 206 -15.50 -16.99 -11.64
C SER A 206 -14.80 -18.35 -11.76
N GLY A 207 -14.66 -19.07 -10.63
CA GLY A 207 -14.02 -20.38 -10.57
C GLY A 207 -12.49 -20.36 -10.46
N SER A 208 -11.85 -19.18 -10.46
CA SER A 208 -10.41 -19.09 -10.19
C SER A 208 -10.11 -19.05 -8.69
N ALA A 209 -9.15 -19.84 -8.24
CA ALA A 209 -8.64 -19.82 -6.86
C ALA A 209 -7.71 -18.63 -6.58
N ALA A 210 -7.32 -17.87 -7.60
CA ALA A 210 -6.45 -16.70 -7.53
C ALA A 210 -7.01 -15.54 -8.33
N SER A 211 -6.68 -14.31 -7.93
CA SER A 211 -7.00 -13.11 -8.72
C SER A 211 -6.26 -13.14 -10.05
N GLY A 212 -6.93 -12.75 -11.14
CA GLY A 212 -6.29 -12.34 -12.38
C GLY A 212 -5.64 -10.97 -12.24
N GLY A 213 -4.98 -10.49 -13.30
CA GLY A 213 -4.36 -9.15 -13.24
C GLY A 213 -3.97 -8.61 -14.62
N ARG A 214 -3.94 -7.28 -14.71
CA ARG A 214 -3.60 -6.51 -15.92
C ARG A 214 -2.23 -5.85 -15.79
N ARG A 215 -1.21 -6.61 -15.38
CA ARG A 215 0.16 -6.13 -15.11
C ARG A 215 0.76 -5.25 -16.20
N SER A 216 0.48 -5.54 -17.48
CA SER A 216 0.98 -4.76 -18.60
C SER A 216 0.56 -3.28 -18.57
N GLN A 217 -0.50 -2.94 -17.83
CA GLN A 217 -1.00 -1.57 -17.64
C GLN A 217 -0.46 -0.88 -16.38
N ALA A 218 0.47 -1.52 -15.65
CA ALA A 218 0.92 -1.00 -14.36
C ALA A 218 1.62 0.36 -14.48
N LEU A 219 2.46 0.55 -15.49
CA LEU A 219 3.16 1.81 -15.69
C LEU A 219 2.19 2.95 -16.05
N ASP A 220 1.29 2.72 -16.99
CA ASP A 220 0.31 3.73 -17.43
C ASP A 220 -0.55 4.19 -16.26
N LEU A 221 -1.00 3.22 -15.44
CA LEU A 221 -1.80 3.51 -14.27
C LEU A 221 -1.01 4.26 -13.19
N ALA A 222 0.24 3.85 -12.92
CA ALA A 222 1.11 4.53 -11.99
C ALA A 222 1.36 6.00 -12.38
N LEU A 223 1.72 6.24 -13.65
CA LEU A 223 1.94 7.59 -14.16
C LEU A 223 0.67 8.46 -14.07
N SER A 224 -0.50 7.89 -14.38
CA SER A 224 -1.78 8.59 -14.22
C SER A 224 -2.04 9.00 -12.78
N GLY A 225 -1.74 8.13 -11.81
CA GLY A 225 -1.85 8.44 -10.38
C GLY A 225 -0.84 9.49 -9.91
N MET A 226 0.41 9.45 -10.40
CA MET A 226 1.41 10.47 -10.06
C MET A 226 1.00 11.86 -10.55
N ALA A 227 0.37 11.95 -11.72
CA ALA A 227 -0.06 13.22 -12.31
C ALA A 227 -1.06 14.00 -11.44
N VAL A 228 -1.78 13.35 -10.54
CA VAL A 228 -2.70 14.02 -9.59
C VAL A 228 -2.05 14.36 -8.24
N ARG A 229 -0.72 14.38 -8.18
CA ARG A 229 0.06 14.94 -7.05
C ARG A 229 -0.18 14.19 -5.73
N ILE A 230 0.15 12.91 -5.71
CA ILE A 230 -0.03 12.02 -4.55
C ILE A 230 1.22 11.94 -3.67
N ALA A 231 1.02 11.49 -2.42
CA ALA A 231 2.09 11.36 -1.41
C ALA A 231 2.98 10.12 -1.62
N GLY A 232 2.51 9.11 -2.32
CA GLY A 232 3.27 7.88 -2.51
C GLY A 232 2.63 6.87 -3.43
N LEU A 233 3.42 5.85 -3.74
CA LEU A 233 3.00 4.73 -4.56
C LEU A 233 3.09 3.44 -3.74
N PHE A 234 2.06 2.61 -3.82
CA PHE A 234 2.08 1.26 -3.27
C PHE A 234 2.24 0.27 -4.43
N LEU A 235 3.31 -0.54 -4.38
CA LEU A 235 3.71 -1.41 -5.49
C LEU A 235 4.25 -2.73 -4.96
N GLU A 236 3.64 -3.83 -5.38
CA GLU A 236 4.13 -5.17 -5.08
C GLU A 236 4.82 -5.77 -6.29
N SER A 237 5.94 -6.45 -6.04
CA SER A 237 6.71 -7.14 -7.07
C SER A 237 7.15 -8.52 -6.60
N HIS A 238 7.57 -9.34 -7.55
CA HIS A 238 8.06 -10.68 -7.28
C HIS A 238 9.21 -11.01 -8.25
N PRO A 239 10.27 -11.73 -7.82
CA PRO A 239 11.36 -12.14 -8.70
C PRO A 239 10.88 -12.89 -9.95
N ASP A 240 9.97 -13.84 -9.79
CA ASP A 240 9.22 -14.49 -10.86
C ASP A 240 7.72 -14.51 -10.53
N PRO A 241 6.93 -13.56 -11.05
CA PRO A 241 5.49 -13.48 -10.75
C PRO A 241 4.68 -14.74 -11.10
N LYS A 242 5.20 -15.64 -11.93
CA LYS A 242 4.52 -16.90 -12.22
C LYS A 242 4.59 -17.89 -11.06
N LEU A 243 5.60 -17.75 -10.20
CA LEU A 243 5.82 -18.58 -9.02
C LEU A 243 5.22 -17.97 -7.75
N ALA A 244 4.78 -16.71 -7.80
CA ALA A 244 4.22 -16.01 -6.65
C ALA A 244 3.02 -16.75 -6.07
N LYS A 245 3.03 -16.97 -4.76
CA LYS A 245 1.95 -17.70 -4.06
C LYS A 245 0.65 -16.88 -3.89
N CYS A 246 0.72 -15.57 -4.17
CA CYS A 246 -0.43 -14.68 -4.15
C CYS A 246 -0.27 -13.56 -5.20
N ASP A 247 -1.37 -13.18 -5.86
CA ASP A 247 -1.50 -12.04 -6.78
C ASP A 247 -0.43 -11.90 -7.87
N GLY A 248 0.21 -13.02 -8.25
CA GLY A 248 1.22 -13.07 -9.30
C GLY A 248 0.82 -12.33 -10.59
N PRO A 249 -0.41 -12.48 -11.12
CA PRO A 249 -0.83 -11.80 -12.35
C PRO A 249 -0.79 -10.28 -12.32
N SER A 250 -0.84 -9.64 -11.16
CA SER A 250 -0.76 -8.18 -11.00
C SER A 250 0.59 -7.69 -10.45
N ALA A 251 1.44 -8.58 -9.90
CA ALA A 251 2.75 -8.24 -9.37
C ALA A 251 3.73 -7.79 -10.47
N LEU A 252 4.49 -6.73 -10.23
CA LEU A 252 5.55 -6.29 -11.13
C LEU A 252 6.71 -7.30 -11.11
N PRO A 253 7.29 -7.71 -12.25
CA PRO A 253 8.57 -8.43 -12.25
C PRO A 253 9.67 -7.59 -11.59
N LEU A 254 10.35 -8.14 -10.59
CA LEU A 254 11.30 -7.39 -9.76
C LEU A 254 12.43 -6.74 -10.59
N HIS A 255 12.90 -7.41 -11.66
CA HIS A 255 13.93 -6.88 -12.54
C HIS A 255 13.53 -5.61 -13.33
N LEU A 256 12.23 -5.29 -13.40
CA LEU A 256 11.72 -4.07 -14.04
C LEU A 256 11.57 -2.90 -13.06
N LEU A 257 11.86 -3.11 -11.77
CA LEU A 257 11.61 -2.12 -10.72
C LEU A 257 12.33 -0.79 -10.98
N GLU A 258 13.62 -0.85 -11.33
CA GLU A 258 14.42 0.35 -11.57
C GLU A 258 13.87 1.17 -12.73
N ASP A 259 13.65 0.54 -13.88
CA ASP A 259 13.12 1.20 -15.08
C ASP A 259 11.73 1.80 -14.86
N PHE A 260 10.91 1.11 -14.07
CA PHE A 260 9.59 1.59 -13.66
C PHE A 260 9.71 2.86 -12.80
N LEU A 261 10.53 2.81 -11.75
CA LEU A 261 10.68 3.90 -10.78
C LEU A 261 11.36 5.14 -11.37
N ILE A 262 12.29 5.00 -12.33
CA ILE A 262 12.88 6.13 -13.07
C ILE A 262 11.77 6.97 -13.73
N ARG A 263 10.81 6.32 -14.40
CA ARG A 263 9.71 7.02 -15.10
C ARG A 263 8.72 7.65 -14.11
N VAL A 264 8.38 6.93 -13.07
CA VAL A 264 7.49 7.43 -12.00
C VAL A 264 8.11 8.66 -11.32
N LYS A 265 9.40 8.57 -10.95
CA LYS A 265 10.12 9.68 -10.31
C LYS A 265 10.21 10.90 -11.21
N ALA A 266 10.53 10.74 -12.48
CA ALA A 266 10.63 11.86 -13.43
C ALA A 266 9.31 12.63 -13.51
N LEU A 267 8.16 11.95 -13.49
CA LEU A 267 6.87 12.60 -13.48
C LEU A 267 6.54 13.26 -12.14
N ASP A 268 6.86 12.61 -11.02
CA ASP A 268 6.65 13.18 -9.68
C ASP A 268 7.44 14.49 -9.53
N ASP A 269 8.73 14.46 -9.90
CA ASP A 269 9.60 15.64 -9.87
C ASP A 269 9.04 16.78 -10.74
N LEU A 270 8.55 16.47 -11.96
CA LEU A 270 7.95 17.45 -12.85
C LEU A 270 6.68 18.06 -12.25
N ILE A 271 5.76 17.24 -11.80
CA ILE A 271 4.45 17.69 -11.27
C ILE A 271 4.65 18.52 -9.99
N LYS A 272 5.55 18.10 -9.10
CA LYS A 272 5.78 18.79 -7.83
C LYS A 272 6.66 20.03 -7.94
N SER A 273 7.41 20.19 -9.03
CA SER A 273 8.12 21.44 -9.33
C SER A 273 7.19 22.58 -9.78
N GLN A 274 5.99 22.25 -10.24
CA GLN A 274 5.02 23.26 -10.67
C GLN A 274 4.20 23.79 -9.48
N PRO A 275 3.85 25.09 -9.45
CA PRO A 275 2.92 25.60 -8.46
C PRO A 275 1.53 24.94 -8.64
N VAL A 276 0.79 24.85 -7.54
CA VAL A 276 -0.60 24.39 -7.60
C VAL A 276 -1.46 25.45 -8.29
N LEU A 277 -2.14 25.07 -9.37
CA LEU A 277 -3.11 25.95 -10.02
C LEU A 277 -4.49 25.73 -9.37
N THR A 278 -5.02 26.79 -8.76
CA THR A 278 -6.38 26.79 -8.23
C THR A 278 -7.34 27.24 -9.34
N ILE A 279 -8.34 26.44 -9.64
CA ILE A 279 -9.41 26.75 -10.57
C ILE A 279 -10.67 26.94 -9.72
N GLU A 280 -11.26 28.14 -9.78
CA GLU A 280 -12.50 28.51 -9.08
C GLU A 280 -13.74 28.17 -9.90
#